data_6c69d36dfe4c3e3dd57500a1279a3923
#
_entry.id   6c69d36dfe4c3e3dd57500a1279a3923
#
_cell.length_a   1.000
_cell.length_b   1.000
_cell.length_c   1.000
_cell.angle_alpha   90.00
_cell.angle_beta   90.00
_cell.angle_gamma   90.00
#
_symmetry.space_group_name_H-M   'P 1'
#
loop_
_entity.id
_entity.type
_entity.pdbx_description
1 polymer ?
#
loop_
_entity_poly.entity_id
_entity_poly.type
_entity_poly.pdbx_seq_one_letter_code
_entity_poly.pdbx_strand_id
1 'polypeptide(L)'
;MKVKITQLSIISLFLVIFLIFYKGLNNSNIYVPSKNLEKEIPYFSTKEFGSNIKTNSDKIFLDNEFYLMNIWASWCVPCREEHVFLMDLSKNENLTIVGLNYKDNFVSAKNFLEEL
;
A
#
# COMPACT_ATOMS: atom_id res chain seq x y z
N MET A 1 -46.80 -26.18 16.34
CA MET A 1 -46.88 -24.85 15.70
C MET A 1 -45.63 -23.98 16.03
N LYS A 2 -45.14 -23.96 17.27
CA LYS A 2 -43.93 -23.17 17.69
C LYS A 2 -42.64 -23.52 16.92
N VAL A 3 -42.38 -24.81 16.62
CA VAL A 3 -41.17 -25.25 15.90
C VAL A 3 -41.11 -24.71 14.48
N LYS A 4 -42.22 -24.60 13.78
CA LYS A 4 -42.29 -24.05 12.42
C LYS A 4 -42.01 -22.55 12.38
N ILE A 5 -42.41 -21.82 13.41
CA ILE A 5 -42.17 -20.37 13.53
C ILE A 5 -40.67 -20.09 13.80
N THR A 6 -40.03 -20.85 14.69
CA THR A 6 -38.58 -20.73 14.94
C THR A 6 -37.72 -21.08 13.73
N GLN A 7 -38.11 -22.12 12.98
CA GLN A 7 -37.42 -22.47 11.72
C GLN A 7 -37.57 -21.37 10.67
N LEU A 8 -38.77 -20.79 10.51
CA LEU A 8 -39.00 -19.68 9.58
C LEU A 8 -38.21 -18.42 9.97
N SER A 9 -38.09 -18.14 11.27
CA SER A 9 -37.30 -17.02 11.80
C SER A 9 -35.79 -17.18 11.53
N ILE A 10 -35.26 -18.39 11.69
CA ILE A 10 -33.85 -18.69 11.41
C ILE A 10 -33.55 -18.52 9.91
N ILE A 11 -34.42 -19.05 9.04
CA ILE A 11 -34.29 -18.93 7.58
C ILE A 11 -34.32 -17.46 7.16
N SER A 12 -35.25 -16.67 7.73
CA SER A 12 -35.35 -15.24 7.46
C SER A 12 -34.06 -14.49 7.88
N LEU A 13 -33.53 -14.83 9.03
CA LEU A 13 -32.28 -14.23 9.52
C LEU A 13 -31.09 -14.52 8.56
N PHE A 14 -30.96 -15.78 8.13
CA PHE A 14 -29.93 -16.15 7.16
C PHE A 14 -30.10 -15.43 5.82
N LEU A 15 -31.30 -15.24 5.36
CA LEU A 15 -31.61 -14.56 4.11
C LEU A 15 -31.26 -13.07 4.18
N VAL A 16 -31.51 -12.41 5.34
CA VAL A 16 -31.12 -11.02 5.57
C VAL A 16 -29.59 -10.88 5.60
N ILE A 17 -28.90 -11.76 6.33
CA ILE A 17 -27.45 -11.77 6.38
C ILE A 17 -26.86 -11.97 4.97
N PHE A 18 -27.38 -12.94 4.22
CA PHE A 18 -26.96 -13.21 2.84
C PHE A 18 -27.13 -11.98 1.95
N LEU A 19 -28.27 -11.28 2.04
CA LEU A 19 -28.49 -10.06 1.24
C LEU A 19 -27.55 -8.93 1.60
N ILE A 20 -27.19 -8.77 2.88
CA ILE A 20 -26.21 -7.78 3.33
C ILE A 20 -24.83 -8.08 2.73
N PHE A 21 -24.38 -9.34 2.82
CA PHE A 21 -23.11 -9.76 2.23
C PHE A 21 -23.11 -9.65 0.71
N TYR A 22 -24.20 -10.07 0.06
CA TYR A 22 -24.33 -9.98 -1.39
C TYR A 22 -24.25 -8.53 -1.89
N LYS A 23 -24.96 -7.60 -1.22
CA LYS A 23 -24.84 -6.17 -1.54
C LYS A 23 -23.46 -5.61 -1.24
N GLY A 24 -22.85 -6.02 -0.13
CA GLY A 24 -21.50 -5.60 0.25
C GLY A 24 -20.44 -6.03 -0.78
N LEU A 25 -20.52 -7.27 -1.25
CA LEU A 25 -19.61 -7.80 -2.27
C LEU A 25 -19.82 -7.17 -3.66
N ASN A 26 -21.06 -6.88 -4.01
CA ASN A 26 -21.39 -6.28 -5.31
C ASN A 26 -21.06 -4.78 -5.39
N ASN A 27 -20.95 -4.12 -4.23
CA ASN A 27 -20.48 -2.73 -4.09
C ASN A 27 -19.03 -2.70 -3.60
N SER A 28 -18.16 -3.61 -4.09
CA SER A 28 -16.75 -3.50 -3.82
C SER A 28 -16.29 -2.14 -4.36
N ASN A 29 -15.95 -1.22 -3.43
CA ASN A 29 -15.23 -0.01 -3.75
C ASN A 29 -13.82 -0.42 -4.20
N ILE A 30 -13.72 -0.97 -5.42
CA ILE A 30 -12.43 -1.13 -6.08
C ILE A 30 -11.92 0.31 -6.21
N TYR A 31 -10.91 0.63 -5.43
CA TYR A 31 -10.17 1.87 -5.62
C TYR A 31 -9.62 1.84 -7.04
N VAL A 32 -10.33 2.50 -7.93
CA VAL A 32 -9.78 2.83 -9.25
C VAL A 32 -8.93 4.06 -9.00
N PRO A 33 -7.60 3.96 -9.11
CA PRO A 33 -6.76 5.14 -9.01
C PRO A 33 -7.31 6.16 -10.00
N SER A 34 -7.78 7.30 -9.49
CA SER A 34 -8.18 8.40 -10.36
C SER A 34 -7.01 8.64 -11.33
N LYS A 35 -7.30 8.88 -12.60
CA LYS A 35 -6.30 9.15 -13.65
C LYS A 35 -5.40 10.33 -13.24
N ASN A 36 -4.42 10.06 -12.41
CA ASN A 36 -3.31 10.98 -12.13
C ASN A 36 -2.15 10.74 -13.11
N LEU A 37 -2.46 10.09 -14.23
CA LEU A 37 -1.55 9.97 -15.35
C LEU A 37 -1.28 11.39 -15.92
N GLU A 38 -0.02 11.70 -16.18
CA GLU A 38 0.41 12.97 -16.76
C GLU A 38 0.31 14.19 -15.81
N LYS A 39 0.20 13.99 -14.51
CA LYS A 39 0.30 15.08 -13.54
C LYS A 39 1.71 15.21 -13.02
N GLU A 40 2.13 16.44 -12.83
CA GLU A 40 3.40 16.74 -12.17
C GLU A 40 3.41 16.16 -10.75
N ILE A 41 4.58 15.71 -10.33
CA ILE A 41 4.78 15.22 -8.96
C ILE A 41 4.56 16.40 -8.00
N PRO A 42 3.62 16.30 -7.04
CA PRO A 42 3.38 17.38 -6.10
C PRO A 42 4.63 17.63 -5.25
N TYR A 43 4.87 18.89 -4.93
CA TYR A 43 5.95 19.23 -4.02
C TYR A 43 5.72 18.58 -2.64
N PHE A 44 6.70 17.87 -2.16
CA PHE A 44 6.76 17.36 -0.78
C PHE A 44 8.18 17.50 -0.21
N SER A 45 8.26 17.52 1.10
CA SER A 45 9.52 17.54 1.83
C SER A 45 9.57 16.35 2.80
N THR A 46 10.72 15.72 2.87
CA THR A 46 10.97 14.56 3.73
C THR A 46 12.36 14.65 4.35
N LYS A 47 12.74 13.65 5.13
CA LYS A 47 14.09 13.48 5.64
C LYS A 47 14.70 12.23 5.02
N GLU A 48 15.99 12.28 4.74
CA GLU A 48 16.73 11.09 4.34
C GLU A 48 16.73 10.07 5.47
N PHE A 49 16.56 8.81 5.12
CA PHE A 49 16.51 7.72 6.08
C PHE A 49 17.85 7.60 6.82
N GLY A 50 17.80 7.57 8.15
CA GLY A 50 19.00 7.47 8.99
C GLY A 50 19.80 8.76 9.16
N SER A 51 19.36 9.87 8.58
CA SER A 51 20.00 11.17 8.72
C SER A 51 19.01 12.26 9.16
N ASN A 52 19.54 13.43 9.56
CA ASN A 52 18.73 14.62 9.82
C ASN A 52 18.63 15.55 8.60
N ILE A 53 19.13 15.12 7.45
CA ILE A 53 19.13 15.90 6.21
C ILE A 53 17.71 15.97 5.67
N LYS A 54 17.22 17.19 5.48
CA LYS A 54 15.94 17.42 4.81
C LYS A 54 16.16 17.44 3.31
N THR A 55 15.32 16.70 2.59
CA THR A 55 15.26 16.69 1.14
C THR A 55 13.85 16.97 0.65
N ASN A 56 13.66 17.24 -0.62
CA ASN A 56 12.37 17.51 -1.24
C ASN A 56 12.24 16.80 -2.59
N SER A 57 11.02 16.78 -3.13
CA SER A 57 10.72 16.16 -4.43
C SER A 57 11.65 16.64 -5.54
N ASP A 58 11.94 17.95 -5.58
CA ASP A 58 12.73 18.55 -6.66
C ASP A 58 14.18 18.07 -6.66
N LYS A 59 14.72 17.71 -5.49
CA LYS A 59 16.05 17.13 -5.35
C LYS A 59 16.11 15.64 -5.57
N ILE A 60 15.02 14.93 -5.27
CA ILE A 60 14.95 13.48 -5.40
C ILE A 60 14.84 13.06 -6.87
N PHE A 61 14.09 13.85 -7.68
CA PHE A 61 13.75 13.49 -9.07
C PHE A 61 14.50 14.33 -10.11
N LEU A 62 15.82 14.49 -9.94
CA LEU A 62 16.62 15.36 -10.83
C LEU A 62 17.38 14.63 -11.94
N ASP A 63 17.85 13.40 -11.68
CA ASP A 63 18.99 12.89 -12.46
C ASP A 63 18.69 11.68 -13.35
N ASN A 64 17.52 11.05 -13.24
CA ASN A 64 17.17 9.86 -14.02
C ASN A 64 15.89 10.02 -14.83
N GLU A 65 15.81 9.22 -15.89
CA GLU A 65 14.69 9.25 -16.82
C GLU A 65 13.41 8.64 -16.21
N PHE A 66 13.57 7.62 -15.35
CA PHE A 66 12.47 6.94 -14.69
C PHE A 66 12.70 6.79 -13.19
N TYR A 67 11.65 7.03 -12.42
CA TYR A 67 11.63 6.83 -10.97
C TYR A 67 10.48 5.91 -10.56
N LEU A 68 10.80 4.92 -9.75
CA LEU A 68 9.80 4.10 -9.06
C LEU A 68 9.75 4.50 -7.59
N MET A 69 8.67 5.16 -7.16
CA MET A 69 8.46 5.45 -5.75
C MET A 69 7.76 4.27 -5.08
N ASN A 70 8.43 3.62 -4.15
CA ASN A 70 7.90 2.54 -3.33
C ASN A 70 7.62 3.04 -1.91
N ILE A 71 6.37 2.93 -1.46
CA ILE A 71 5.98 3.25 -0.07
C ILE A 71 6.01 1.95 0.73
N TRP A 72 6.80 1.91 1.79
CA TRP A 72 7.02 0.71 2.58
C TRP A 72 7.03 0.96 4.08
N ALA A 73 6.92 -0.09 4.87
CA ALA A 73 7.08 -0.08 6.31
C ALA A 73 7.57 -1.45 6.83
N SER A 74 8.22 -1.48 7.99
CA SER A 74 8.69 -2.73 8.61
C SER A 74 7.56 -3.70 8.99
N TRP A 75 6.37 -3.17 9.28
CA TRP A 75 5.16 -3.94 9.59
C TRP A 75 4.36 -4.39 8.36
N CYS A 76 4.77 -4.00 7.16
CA CYS A 76 4.09 -4.32 5.91
C CYS A 76 4.55 -5.69 5.39
N VAL A 77 3.76 -6.72 5.58
CA VAL A 77 4.07 -8.09 5.14
C VAL A 77 4.29 -8.19 3.63
N PRO A 78 3.38 -7.68 2.75
CA PRO A 78 3.61 -7.73 1.31
C PRO A 78 4.85 -6.95 0.85
N CYS A 79 5.25 -5.89 1.56
CA CYS A 79 6.46 -5.14 1.22
C CYS A 79 7.74 -6.00 1.34
N ARG A 80 7.74 -6.97 2.25
CA ARG A 80 8.84 -7.93 2.40
C ARG A 80 8.95 -8.88 1.20
N GLU A 81 7.81 -9.31 0.67
CA GLU A 81 7.76 -10.17 -0.51
C GLU A 81 8.13 -9.42 -1.80
N GLU A 82 7.73 -8.15 -1.91
CA GLU A 82 8.06 -7.29 -3.06
C GLU A 82 9.53 -6.88 -3.09
N HIS A 83 10.21 -6.86 -1.97
CA HIS A 83 11.58 -6.35 -1.87
C HIS A 83 12.56 -7.02 -2.84
N VAL A 84 12.47 -8.34 -2.99
CA VAL A 84 13.32 -9.12 -3.90
C VAL A 84 13.17 -8.62 -5.35
N PHE A 85 11.94 -8.33 -5.77
CA PHE A 85 11.66 -7.83 -7.11
C PHE A 85 12.16 -6.38 -7.29
N LEU A 86 12.04 -5.56 -6.26
CA LEU A 86 12.57 -4.18 -6.28
C LEU A 86 14.09 -4.19 -6.39
N MET A 87 14.77 -5.07 -5.67
CA MET A 87 16.23 -5.23 -5.76
C MET A 87 16.67 -5.74 -7.13
N ASP A 88 15.88 -6.56 -7.79
CA ASP A 88 16.18 -6.97 -9.17
C ASP A 88 15.97 -5.82 -10.16
N LEU A 89 14.88 -5.05 -10.02
CA LEU A 89 14.63 -3.86 -10.83
C LEU A 89 15.68 -2.77 -10.65
N SER A 90 16.26 -2.64 -9.46
CA SER A 90 17.29 -1.63 -9.16
C SER A 90 18.60 -1.80 -9.96
N LYS A 91 18.79 -2.96 -10.61
CA LYS A 91 19.92 -3.22 -11.49
C LYS A 91 19.81 -2.49 -12.85
N ASN A 92 18.64 -1.93 -13.15
CA ASN A 92 18.45 -1.15 -14.37
C ASN A 92 19.00 0.27 -14.17
N GLU A 93 20.02 0.63 -14.94
CA GLU A 93 20.70 1.92 -14.83
C GLU A 93 19.82 3.13 -15.15
N ASN A 94 18.74 2.94 -15.92
CA ASN A 94 17.79 4.02 -16.28
C ASN A 94 16.66 4.19 -15.25
N LEU A 95 16.62 3.35 -14.20
CA LEU A 95 15.56 3.36 -13.19
C LEU A 95 16.14 3.61 -11.80
N THR A 96 15.66 4.68 -11.16
CA THR A 96 15.96 4.92 -9.74
C THR A 96 14.78 4.49 -8.87
N ILE A 97 15.03 3.63 -7.90
CA ILE A 97 14.01 3.25 -6.90
C ILE A 97 14.15 4.15 -5.69
N VAL A 98 13.07 4.86 -5.36
CA VAL A 98 12.98 5.74 -4.19
C VAL A 98 12.07 5.09 -3.15
N GLY A 99 12.64 4.59 -2.06
CA GLY A 99 11.89 4.03 -0.94
C GLY A 99 11.42 5.11 0.03
N LEU A 100 10.11 5.24 0.22
CA LEU A 100 9.51 6.14 1.23
C LEU A 100 9.00 5.31 2.40
N ASN A 101 9.69 5.40 3.56
CA ASN A 101 9.25 4.75 4.79
C ASN A 101 8.06 5.51 5.39
N TYR A 102 6.95 4.83 5.65
CA TYR A 102 5.70 5.45 6.06
C TYR A 102 5.22 4.97 7.42
N LYS A 103 5.01 5.93 8.35
CA LYS A 103 4.47 5.68 9.70
C LYS A 103 5.14 4.48 10.40
N ASP A 104 6.46 4.49 10.44
CA ASP A 104 7.24 3.39 10.98
C ASP A 104 8.16 3.86 12.12
N ASN A 105 8.63 2.91 12.92
CA ASN A 105 9.68 3.16 13.90
C ASN A 105 11.04 3.00 13.23
N PHE A 106 11.94 3.95 13.46
CA PHE A 106 13.26 3.97 12.82
C PHE A 106 14.06 2.67 13.05
N VAL A 107 14.07 2.15 14.29
CA VAL A 107 14.82 0.92 14.61
C VAL A 107 14.24 -0.28 13.88
N SER A 108 12.91 -0.42 13.85
CA SER A 108 12.22 -1.50 13.14
C SER A 108 12.44 -1.42 11.63
N ALA A 109 12.36 -0.20 11.08
CA ALA A 109 12.61 0.05 9.66
C ALA A 109 14.06 -0.25 9.27
N LYS A 110 15.02 0.11 10.12
CA LYS A 110 16.43 -0.19 9.90
C LYS A 110 16.69 -1.70 9.92
N ASN A 111 16.17 -2.40 10.92
CA ASN A 111 16.29 -3.87 11.00
C ASN A 111 15.68 -4.56 9.77
N PHE A 112 14.52 -4.07 9.31
CA PHE A 112 13.88 -4.59 8.10
C PHE A 112 14.81 -4.49 6.87
N LEU A 113 15.50 -3.36 6.68
CA LEU A 113 16.43 -3.19 5.55
C LEU A 113 17.73 -3.98 5.71
N GLU A 114 18.14 -4.32 6.94
CA GLU A 114 19.34 -5.12 7.22
C GLU A 114 19.09 -6.62 7.08
N GLU A 115 17.82 -7.06 7.20
CA GLU A 115 17.41 -8.46 7.04
C GLU A 115 17.21 -8.89 5.58
N LEU A 116 17.04 -7.94 4.66
CA LEU A 116 16.68 -8.16 3.25
C LEU A 116 17.78 -7.76 2.29
#